data_eec545efeceb19fdf6147b90f72cae9f
#
_entry.id   eec545efeceb19fdf6147b90f72cae9f
#
_cell.length_a   1.000
_cell.length_b   1.000
_cell.length_c   1.000
_cell.angle_alpha   90.00
_cell.angle_beta   90.00
_cell.angle_gamma   90.00
#
_symmetry.space_group_name_H-M   'P 1'
#
loop_
_entity.id
_entity.type
_entity.pdbx_description
1 polymer ?
#
loop_
_entity_poly.entity_id
_entity_poly.type
_entity_poly.pdbx_seq_one_letter_code
_entity_poly.pdbx_strand_id
1 'polypeptide(L)'
;MTNKWYHEDIKLHLEEFYKVYSNRPIKDNSGGMKSPHMFPAWYILKKIQPKYIIESGVWKGLGTWLFEQACPNLEKIYSIDPSPHFRNYTSSKAEYQKTDFLDTDWSSLDKNETLVFFDAHQDCLPRIKKCLQVGFKNIIVEDNYPYQQGDCYTPKKILSKLNYCIDKDGYKRIHPHKEEDYNFLEKNIENYQEMPPIFKPDLTRWGDSWDENYPTPDSLLRETSKHDYPVFWEEKFDYTWICYIKLK
;
A
#
# COMPACT_ATOMS: atom_id res chain seq x y z
N MET A 1 19.88 -8.92 -7.65
CA MET A 1 20.15 -7.66 -6.91
C MET A 1 18.88 -7.31 -6.15
N THR A 2 18.95 -7.23 -4.83
CA THR A 2 17.82 -6.81 -4.00
C THR A 2 17.53 -5.33 -4.31
N ASN A 3 16.36 -5.02 -4.83
CA ASN A 3 15.92 -3.65 -5.09
C ASN A 3 15.62 -2.96 -3.74
N LYS A 4 16.67 -2.58 -3.03
CA LYS A 4 16.52 -1.74 -1.85
C LYS A 4 16.61 -0.28 -2.30
N TRP A 5 15.56 0.48 -2.03
CA TRP A 5 15.54 1.91 -2.31
C TRP A 5 16.04 2.68 -1.10
N TYR A 6 16.95 3.60 -1.32
CA TYR A 6 17.55 4.39 -0.25
C TYR A 6 16.75 5.67 -0.02
N HIS A 7 16.74 6.14 1.21
CA HIS A 7 16.02 7.32 1.66
C HIS A 7 16.24 8.54 0.75
N GLU A 8 17.50 8.84 0.41
CA GLU A 8 17.84 9.98 -0.45
C GLU A 8 17.29 9.82 -1.88
N ASP A 9 17.31 8.60 -2.43
CA ASP A 9 16.74 8.35 -3.77
C ASP A 9 15.22 8.55 -3.79
N ILE A 10 14.54 8.12 -2.72
CA ILE A 10 13.08 8.32 -2.58
C ILE A 10 12.78 9.81 -2.50
N LYS A 11 13.52 10.54 -1.66
CA LYS A 11 13.33 11.98 -1.43
C LYS A 11 13.46 12.82 -2.71
N LEU A 12 14.38 12.46 -3.63
CA LEU A 12 14.58 13.18 -4.91
C LEU A 12 13.32 13.22 -5.79
N HIS A 13 12.36 12.34 -5.56
CA HIS A 13 11.14 12.26 -6.37
C HIS A 13 9.95 13.02 -5.77
N LEU A 14 10.11 13.65 -4.59
CA LEU A 14 9.02 14.35 -3.92
C LEU A 14 8.45 15.51 -4.73
N GLU A 15 9.30 16.34 -5.33
CA GLU A 15 8.82 17.50 -6.11
C GLU A 15 8.06 17.07 -7.37
N GLU A 16 8.52 16.02 -8.05
CA GLU A 16 7.79 15.47 -9.19
C GLU A 16 6.42 14.94 -8.77
N PHE A 17 6.38 14.17 -7.69
CA PHE A 17 5.12 13.66 -7.16
C PHE A 17 4.20 14.79 -6.68
N TYR A 18 4.72 15.85 -6.07
CA TYR A 18 3.92 17.00 -5.64
C TYR A 18 3.16 17.62 -6.81
N LYS A 19 3.82 17.77 -7.97
CA LYS A 19 3.18 18.25 -9.21
C LYS A 19 2.08 17.30 -9.69
N VAL A 20 2.34 15.99 -9.68
CA VAL A 20 1.34 14.97 -10.03
C VAL A 20 0.15 15.06 -9.06
N TYR A 21 0.41 15.00 -7.76
CA TYR A 21 -0.60 14.99 -6.72
C TYR A 21 -1.47 16.26 -6.71
N SER A 22 -0.88 17.40 -7.03
CA SER A 22 -1.61 18.67 -7.16
C SER A 22 -2.68 18.66 -8.25
N ASN A 23 -2.53 17.79 -9.27
CA ASN A 23 -3.46 17.62 -10.37
C ASN A 23 -4.46 16.48 -10.17
N ARG A 24 -4.50 15.84 -8.98
CA ARG A 24 -5.41 14.73 -8.70
C ARG A 24 -6.87 15.11 -8.94
N PRO A 25 -7.67 14.24 -9.59
CA PRO A 25 -9.06 14.54 -9.94
C PRO A 25 -9.99 14.59 -8.72
N ILE A 26 -9.64 13.86 -7.65
CA ILE A 26 -10.42 13.79 -6.42
C ILE A 26 -9.63 14.50 -5.32
N LYS A 27 -10.06 15.70 -4.93
CA LYS A 27 -9.40 16.50 -3.89
C LYS A 27 -9.77 16.01 -2.49
N ASP A 28 -11.05 15.72 -2.26
CA ASP A 28 -11.55 15.09 -1.04
C ASP A 28 -11.63 13.58 -1.21
N ASN A 29 -10.60 12.89 -0.76
CA ASN A 29 -10.56 11.42 -0.72
C ASN A 29 -10.68 10.89 0.73
N SER A 30 -11.59 11.46 1.51
CA SER A 30 -11.88 10.98 2.87
C SER A 30 -12.16 9.48 2.86
N GLY A 31 -11.51 8.74 3.76
CA GLY A 31 -11.59 7.27 3.85
C GLY A 31 -10.68 6.51 2.89
N GLY A 32 -10.04 7.15 1.91
CA GLY A 32 -9.11 6.51 0.98
C GLY A 32 -7.69 7.04 1.11
N MET A 33 -6.83 6.63 0.18
CA MET A 33 -5.44 7.05 0.13
C MET A 33 -5.27 8.57 0.00
N LYS A 34 -4.33 9.13 0.74
CA LYS A 34 -3.84 10.50 0.64
C LYS A 34 -2.33 10.52 0.34
N SER A 35 -1.70 11.68 0.38
CA SER A 35 -0.29 11.81 -0.01
C SER A 35 0.68 10.85 0.68
N PRO A 36 0.54 10.52 2.00
CA PRO A 36 1.45 9.58 2.65
C PRO A 36 1.37 8.14 2.12
N HIS A 37 0.25 7.75 1.52
CA HIS A 37 0.07 6.45 0.87
C HIS A 37 0.44 6.52 -0.62
N MET A 38 -0.03 7.58 -1.28
CA MET A 38 0.07 7.71 -2.74
C MET A 38 1.49 7.97 -3.20
N PHE A 39 2.30 8.72 -2.43
CA PHE A 39 3.70 8.94 -2.79
C PHE A 39 4.52 7.64 -2.82
N PRO A 40 4.52 6.82 -1.77
CA PRO A 40 5.20 5.53 -1.79
C PRO A 40 4.71 4.60 -2.91
N ALA A 41 3.39 4.48 -3.09
CA ALA A 41 2.81 3.67 -4.16
C ALA A 41 3.28 4.15 -5.54
N TRP A 42 3.20 5.46 -5.81
CA TRP A 42 3.65 6.07 -7.06
C TRP A 42 5.15 5.84 -7.30
N TYR A 43 5.98 6.02 -6.25
CA TYR A 43 7.42 5.80 -6.36
C TYR A 43 7.76 4.35 -6.70
N ILE A 44 7.16 3.38 -5.99
CA ILE A 44 7.36 1.95 -6.25
C ILE A 44 6.96 1.61 -7.69
N LEU A 45 5.78 2.05 -8.11
CA LEU A 45 5.25 1.82 -9.46
C LEU A 45 6.16 2.44 -10.52
N LYS A 46 6.65 3.66 -10.29
CA LYS A 46 7.60 4.33 -11.19
C LYS A 46 8.92 3.57 -11.32
N LYS A 47 9.36 2.85 -10.29
CA LYS A 47 10.57 2.03 -10.33
C LYS A 47 10.37 0.66 -10.98
N ILE A 48 9.18 0.06 -10.81
CA ILE A 48 8.89 -1.30 -11.30
C ILE A 48 8.35 -1.26 -12.74
N GLN A 49 7.52 -0.26 -13.08
CA GLN A 49 6.88 -0.09 -14.39
C GLN A 49 6.12 -1.34 -14.86
N PRO A 50 5.16 -1.87 -14.06
CA PRO A 50 4.39 -3.02 -14.47
C PRO A 50 3.49 -2.69 -15.67
N LYS A 51 3.18 -3.69 -16.50
CA LYS A 51 2.16 -3.58 -17.55
C LYS A 51 0.76 -3.86 -17.03
N TYR A 52 0.67 -4.68 -16.00
CA TYR A 52 -0.60 -5.09 -15.39
C TYR A 52 -0.58 -4.79 -13.90
N ILE A 53 -1.69 -4.24 -13.40
CA ILE A 53 -1.88 -4.03 -11.96
C ILE A 53 -3.17 -4.72 -11.53
N ILE A 54 -3.10 -5.48 -10.44
CA ILE A 54 -4.29 -5.96 -9.74
C ILE A 54 -4.48 -5.04 -8.54
N GLU A 55 -5.54 -4.23 -8.57
CA GLU A 55 -5.94 -3.31 -7.51
C GLU A 55 -7.04 -3.97 -6.66
N SER A 56 -6.75 -4.30 -5.43
CA SER A 56 -7.73 -4.81 -4.48
C SER A 56 -8.06 -3.74 -3.44
N GLY A 57 -9.23 -3.13 -3.59
CA GLY A 57 -9.67 -1.90 -2.93
C GLY A 57 -9.55 -0.70 -3.86
N VAL A 58 -10.70 -0.13 -4.29
CA VAL A 58 -10.75 0.96 -5.28
C VAL A 58 -11.28 2.26 -4.66
N TRP A 59 -12.26 2.15 -3.75
CA TRP A 59 -12.94 3.28 -3.14
C TRP A 59 -13.41 4.30 -4.19
N LYS A 60 -12.98 5.57 -4.08
CA LYS A 60 -13.34 6.62 -5.05
C LYS A 60 -12.58 6.53 -6.39
N GLY A 61 -11.58 5.63 -6.51
CA GLY A 61 -10.79 5.41 -7.74
C GLY A 61 -9.52 6.26 -7.84
N LEU A 62 -9.10 6.91 -6.76
CA LEU A 62 -7.89 7.74 -6.79
C LEU A 62 -6.62 6.89 -6.95
N GLY A 63 -6.61 5.65 -6.43
CA GLY A 63 -5.55 4.66 -6.69
C GLY A 63 -5.44 4.32 -8.16
N THR A 64 -6.56 3.98 -8.80
CA THR A 64 -6.62 3.69 -10.24
C THR A 64 -6.02 4.84 -11.07
N TRP A 65 -6.37 6.09 -10.76
CA TRP A 65 -5.77 7.26 -11.40
C TRP A 65 -4.26 7.35 -11.18
N LEU A 66 -3.80 7.11 -9.95
CA LEU A 66 -2.38 7.17 -9.60
C LEU A 66 -1.54 6.19 -10.43
N PHE A 67 -2.05 4.99 -10.65
CA PHE A 67 -1.34 3.95 -11.42
C PHE A 67 -1.09 4.39 -12.86
N GLU A 68 -2.06 5.06 -13.48
CA GLU A 68 -1.89 5.62 -14.82
C GLU A 68 -0.84 6.74 -14.87
N GLN A 69 -0.73 7.55 -13.79
CA GLN A 69 0.28 8.60 -13.71
C GLN A 69 1.69 8.04 -13.47
N ALA A 70 1.80 6.93 -12.74
CA ALA A 70 3.08 6.31 -12.40
C ALA A 70 3.64 5.44 -13.53
N CYS A 71 2.78 4.79 -14.32
CA CYS A 71 3.14 3.77 -15.30
C CYS A 71 2.66 4.15 -16.71
N PRO A 72 3.45 4.90 -17.50
CA PRO A 72 3.08 5.28 -18.87
C PRO A 72 2.75 4.09 -19.76
N ASN A 73 3.46 2.97 -19.57
CA ASN A 73 3.28 1.74 -20.36
C ASN A 73 2.25 0.76 -19.76
N LEU A 74 1.44 1.21 -18.80
CA LEU A 74 0.39 0.40 -18.20
C LEU A 74 -0.64 0.01 -19.26
N GLU A 75 -0.84 -1.29 -19.44
CA GLU A 75 -1.78 -1.84 -20.41
C GLU A 75 -3.16 -2.04 -19.79
N LYS A 76 -3.21 -2.61 -18.55
CA LYS A 76 -4.49 -2.93 -17.92
C LYS A 76 -4.41 -2.92 -16.39
N ILE A 77 -5.54 -2.53 -15.76
CA ILE A 77 -5.77 -2.59 -14.32
C ILE A 77 -6.95 -3.53 -14.08
N TYR A 78 -6.80 -4.49 -13.18
CA TYR A 78 -7.89 -5.34 -12.69
C TYR A 78 -8.31 -4.83 -11.33
N SER A 79 -9.36 -4.00 -11.30
CA SER A 79 -9.81 -3.28 -10.11
C SER A 79 -10.93 -4.04 -9.41
N ILE A 80 -10.67 -4.52 -8.20
CA ILE A 80 -11.59 -5.31 -7.38
C ILE A 80 -12.20 -4.43 -6.30
N ASP A 81 -13.51 -4.27 -6.32
CA ASP A 81 -14.24 -3.54 -5.28
C ASP A 81 -15.68 -4.06 -5.17
N PRO A 82 -16.12 -4.56 -4.00
CA PRO A 82 -17.49 -5.01 -3.80
C PRO A 82 -18.49 -3.86 -3.81
N SER A 83 -18.05 -2.61 -3.59
CA SER A 83 -18.89 -1.43 -3.37
C SER A 83 -18.66 -0.30 -4.38
N PRO A 84 -19.02 -0.48 -5.67
CA PRO A 84 -18.66 0.46 -6.75
C PRO A 84 -19.37 1.82 -6.69
N HIS A 85 -20.33 2.01 -5.76
CA HIS A 85 -21.13 3.26 -5.73
C HIS A 85 -20.36 4.48 -5.25
N PHE A 86 -19.22 4.27 -4.60
CA PHE A 86 -18.36 5.38 -4.15
C PHE A 86 -17.37 5.84 -5.21
N ARG A 87 -17.29 5.13 -6.34
CA ARG A 87 -16.32 5.41 -7.39
C ARG A 87 -16.65 6.72 -8.12
N ASN A 88 -15.73 7.67 -8.06
CA ASN A 88 -15.83 8.98 -8.69
C ASN A 88 -14.87 9.11 -9.89
N TYR A 89 -13.86 8.25 -9.97
CA TYR A 89 -12.93 8.15 -11.09
C TYR A 89 -12.99 6.76 -11.71
N THR A 90 -13.02 6.72 -13.03
CA THR A 90 -12.94 5.48 -13.82
C THR A 90 -11.90 5.62 -14.90
N SER A 91 -11.18 4.53 -15.17
CA SER A 91 -10.17 4.44 -16.22
C SER A 91 -10.64 3.54 -17.35
N SER A 92 -10.34 3.90 -18.58
CA SER A 92 -10.55 3.03 -19.75
C SER A 92 -9.60 1.83 -19.75
N LYS A 93 -8.51 1.88 -18.99
CA LYS A 93 -7.59 0.76 -18.81
C LYS A 93 -8.04 -0.20 -17.71
N ALA A 94 -9.04 0.16 -16.88
CA ALA A 94 -9.47 -0.63 -15.75
C ALA A 94 -10.65 -1.56 -16.10
N GLU A 95 -10.50 -2.82 -15.76
CA GLU A 95 -11.58 -3.79 -15.70
C GLU A 95 -12.04 -3.92 -14.25
N TYR A 96 -13.29 -3.57 -13.99
CA TYR A 96 -13.85 -3.53 -12.65
C TYR A 96 -14.62 -4.81 -12.34
N GLN A 97 -14.30 -5.46 -11.22
CA GLN A 97 -14.96 -6.69 -10.79
C GLN A 97 -15.27 -6.68 -9.30
N LYS A 98 -16.23 -7.52 -8.89
CA LYS A 98 -16.64 -7.68 -7.49
C LYS A 98 -16.08 -8.96 -6.84
N THR A 99 -15.60 -9.90 -7.67
CA THR A 99 -15.03 -11.15 -7.19
C THR A 99 -13.73 -10.87 -6.45
N ASP A 100 -13.59 -11.43 -5.24
CA ASP A 100 -12.40 -11.21 -4.42
C ASP A 100 -11.13 -11.72 -5.12
N PHE A 101 -9.99 -11.12 -4.76
CA PHE A 101 -8.69 -11.52 -5.27
C PHE A 101 -8.39 -13.02 -5.08
N LEU A 102 -8.81 -13.59 -3.94
CA LEU A 102 -8.57 -15.00 -3.62
C LEU A 102 -9.38 -15.95 -4.52
N ASP A 103 -10.57 -15.53 -4.94
CA ASP A 103 -11.52 -16.33 -5.71
C ASP A 103 -11.35 -16.16 -7.23
N THR A 104 -10.54 -15.19 -7.65
CA THR A 104 -10.29 -14.94 -9.08
C THR A 104 -9.18 -15.86 -9.62
N ASP A 105 -9.37 -16.36 -10.84
CA ASP A 105 -8.32 -17.06 -11.57
C ASP A 105 -7.38 -16.07 -12.29
N TRP A 106 -6.14 -16.01 -11.83
CA TRP A 106 -5.09 -15.16 -12.36
C TRP A 106 -4.10 -15.89 -13.28
N SER A 107 -4.41 -17.12 -13.69
CA SER A 107 -3.48 -17.98 -14.45
C SER A 107 -3.06 -17.38 -15.80
N SER A 108 -3.93 -16.59 -16.43
CA SER A 108 -3.73 -16.00 -17.76
C SER A 108 -2.80 -14.77 -17.77
N LEU A 109 -2.55 -14.14 -16.60
CA LEU A 109 -1.72 -12.93 -16.55
C LEU A 109 -0.22 -13.24 -16.65
N ASP A 110 0.54 -12.32 -17.25
CA ASP A 110 1.99 -12.35 -17.20
C ASP A 110 2.48 -12.00 -15.79
N LYS A 111 3.09 -12.99 -15.11
CA LYS A 111 3.49 -12.89 -13.71
C LYS A 111 4.65 -11.92 -13.48
N ASN A 112 5.51 -11.75 -14.48
CA ASN A 112 6.69 -10.88 -14.41
C ASN A 112 6.32 -9.41 -14.63
N GLU A 113 5.27 -9.15 -15.42
CA GLU A 113 4.80 -7.82 -15.77
C GLU A 113 3.64 -7.34 -14.88
N THR A 114 3.26 -8.16 -13.86
CA THR A 114 2.15 -7.85 -12.96
C THR A 114 2.63 -7.42 -11.59
N LEU A 115 2.04 -6.34 -11.06
CA LEU A 115 2.13 -5.92 -9.67
C LEU A 115 0.75 -6.06 -9.01
N VAL A 116 0.73 -6.55 -7.77
CA VAL A 116 -0.49 -6.64 -6.96
C VAL A 116 -0.49 -5.55 -5.89
N PHE A 117 -1.57 -4.79 -5.82
CA PHE A 117 -1.78 -3.70 -4.87
C PHE A 117 -2.94 -4.06 -3.93
N PHE A 118 -2.68 -4.13 -2.63
CA PHE A 118 -3.67 -4.44 -1.59
C PHE A 118 -3.99 -3.21 -0.74
N ASP A 119 -5.24 -2.75 -0.83
CA ASP A 119 -5.86 -1.66 -0.07
C ASP A 119 -7.34 -2.04 0.24
N ALA A 120 -7.58 -3.26 0.66
CA ALA A 120 -8.92 -3.81 0.80
C ALA A 120 -9.32 -4.12 2.26
N HIS A 121 -8.57 -3.65 3.26
CA HIS A 121 -8.81 -3.94 4.67
C HIS A 121 -9.02 -5.44 4.97
N GLN A 122 -8.19 -6.28 4.37
CA GLN A 122 -8.24 -7.75 4.48
C GLN A 122 -6.90 -8.28 4.99
N ASP A 123 -6.94 -9.45 5.64
CA ASP A 123 -5.73 -10.12 6.09
C ASP A 123 -4.77 -10.39 4.91
N CYS A 124 -3.53 -9.93 5.04
CA CYS A 124 -2.56 -9.98 3.95
C CYS A 124 -1.98 -11.37 3.71
N LEU A 125 -1.88 -12.22 4.74
CA LEU A 125 -1.19 -13.51 4.62
C LEU A 125 -1.82 -14.47 3.60
N PRO A 126 -3.15 -14.70 3.58
CA PRO A 126 -3.79 -15.52 2.54
C PRO A 126 -3.55 -14.96 1.14
N ARG A 127 -3.56 -13.65 0.99
CA ARG A 127 -3.33 -12.94 -0.28
C ARG A 127 -1.89 -13.09 -0.75
N ILE A 128 -0.90 -12.98 0.14
CA ILE A 128 0.51 -13.23 -0.18
C ILE A 128 0.74 -14.70 -0.54
N LYS A 129 0.09 -15.65 0.16
CA LYS A 129 0.12 -17.08 -0.19
C LYS A 129 -0.43 -17.33 -1.60
N LYS A 130 -1.55 -16.68 -1.95
CA LYS A 130 -2.13 -16.76 -3.30
C LYS A 130 -1.19 -16.14 -4.35
N CYS A 131 -0.56 -14.98 -4.07
CA CYS A 131 0.43 -14.38 -4.97
C CYS A 131 1.57 -15.36 -5.27
N LEU A 132 2.14 -15.99 -4.24
CA LEU A 132 3.20 -16.96 -4.40
C LEU A 132 2.73 -18.19 -5.22
N GLN A 133 1.52 -18.71 -4.93
CA GLN A 133 0.93 -19.84 -5.65
C GLN A 133 0.74 -19.54 -7.15
N VAL A 134 0.29 -18.33 -7.47
CA VAL A 134 0.09 -17.88 -8.86
C VAL A 134 1.42 -17.56 -9.54
N GLY A 135 2.43 -17.13 -8.78
CA GLY A 135 3.75 -16.74 -9.27
C GLY A 135 3.94 -15.21 -9.39
N PHE A 136 3.05 -14.41 -8.82
CA PHE A 136 3.25 -12.97 -8.71
C PHE A 136 4.36 -12.65 -7.72
N LYS A 137 5.25 -11.72 -8.10
CA LYS A 137 6.44 -11.39 -7.30
C LYS A 137 6.39 -10.02 -6.65
N ASN A 138 5.71 -9.06 -7.27
CA ASN A 138 5.72 -7.67 -6.82
C ASN A 138 4.39 -7.33 -6.16
N ILE A 139 4.45 -6.96 -4.88
CA ILE A 139 3.27 -6.67 -4.06
C ILE A 139 3.47 -5.34 -3.36
N ILE A 140 2.45 -4.51 -3.33
CA ILE A 140 2.32 -3.37 -2.42
C ILE A 140 1.20 -3.68 -1.43
N VAL A 141 1.47 -3.48 -0.16
CA VAL A 141 0.45 -3.51 0.89
C VAL A 141 0.33 -2.11 1.46
N GLU A 142 -0.83 -1.51 1.28
CA GLU A 142 -1.10 -0.13 1.70
C GLU A 142 -1.29 -0.08 3.22
N ASP A 143 -2.21 -0.86 3.75
CA ASP A 143 -2.54 -0.95 5.18
C ASP A 143 -1.58 -1.88 5.93
N ASN A 144 -0.33 -1.45 6.14
CA ASN A 144 0.68 -2.29 6.79
C ASN A 144 0.91 -1.88 8.26
N TYR A 145 -0.15 -1.75 9.02
CA TYR A 145 -0.16 -1.26 10.38
C TYR A 145 0.66 -2.08 11.38
N PRO A 146 1.30 -1.44 12.40
CA PRO A 146 1.94 -2.10 13.53
C PRO A 146 0.88 -2.64 14.54
N TYR A 147 1.38 -3.12 15.69
CA TYR A 147 0.52 -3.54 16.79
C TYR A 147 -0.44 -2.40 17.23
N GLN A 148 -1.61 -2.77 17.72
CA GLN A 148 -2.67 -1.86 18.17
C GLN A 148 -3.24 -0.91 17.10
N GLN A 149 -2.77 -0.99 15.86
CA GLN A 149 -3.27 -0.17 14.76
C GLN A 149 -3.85 -1.04 13.65
N GLY A 150 -4.92 -0.53 13.02
CA GLY A 150 -5.59 -1.17 11.88
C GLY A 150 -6.23 -2.53 12.19
N ASP A 151 -7.19 -2.89 11.39
CA ASP A 151 -8.08 -4.05 11.56
C ASP A 151 -7.60 -5.33 10.86
N CYS A 152 -6.48 -5.26 10.13
CA CYS A 152 -5.95 -6.37 9.33
C CYS A 152 -4.74 -7.03 9.98
N TYR A 153 -4.54 -8.33 9.66
CA TYR A 153 -3.31 -9.05 9.97
C TYR A 153 -2.26 -8.80 8.89
N THR A 154 -1.37 -7.87 9.17
CA THR A 154 -0.43 -7.27 8.22
C THR A 154 0.93 -7.96 8.21
N PRO A 155 1.74 -7.80 7.15
CA PRO A 155 3.13 -8.24 7.12
C PRO A 155 3.95 -7.69 8.29
N LYS A 156 3.76 -6.41 8.66
CA LYS A 156 4.44 -5.77 9.78
C LYS A 156 4.14 -6.46 11.11
N LYS A 157 2.88 -6.80 11.38
CA LYS A 157 2.47 -7.55 12.58
C LYS A 157 3.12 -8.94 12.60
N ILE A 158 3.08 -9.67 11.48
CA ILE A 158 3.64 -11.01 11.36
C ILE A 158 5.16 -10.99 11.58
N LEU A 159 5.88 -10.12 10.90
CA LEU A 159 7.34 -9.99 11.01
C LEU A 159 7.79 -9.50 12.40
N SER A 160 6.92 -8.78 13.12
CA SER A 160 7.11 -8.44 14.53
C SER A 160 6.71 -9.56 15.49
N LYS A 161 6.38 -10.76 14.97
CA LYS A 161 5.92 -11.91 15.76
C LYS A 161 4.69 -11.63 16.60
N LEU A 162 3.81 -10.79 16.10
CA LEU A 162 2.47 -10.59 16.67
C LEU A 162 1.49 -11.58 16.03
N ASN A 163 0.51 -11.98 16.81
CA ASN A 163 -0.48 -12.96 16.38
C ASN A 163 -1.92 -12.48 16.53
N TYR A 164 -2.14 -11.18 16.54
CA TYR A 164 -3.48 -10.61 16.63
C TYR A 164 -3.61 -9.30 15.87
N CYS A 165 -4.84 -8.96 15.54
CA CYS A 165 -5.26 -7.61 15.16
C CYS A 165 -6.50 -7.23 15.99
N ILE A 166 -6.83 -5.95 16.02
CA ILE A 166 -8.07 -5.44 16.57
C ILE A 166 -9.00 -5.20 15.40
N ASP A 167 -10.17 -5.81 15.37
CA ASP A 167 -11.13 -5.62 14.31
C ASP A 167 -11.84 -4.25 14.40
N LYS A 168 -12.63 -3.92 13.39
CA LYS A 168 -13.38 -2.65 13.32
C LYS A 168 -14.35 -2.41 14.48
N ASP A 169 -14.76 -3.47 15.18
CA ASP A 169 -15.69 -3.42 16.33
C ASP A 169 -14.91 -3.39 17.66
N GLY A 170 -13.56 -3.34 17.61
CA GLY A 170 -12.68 -3.27 18.77
C GLY A 170 -12.35 -4.63 19.41
N TYR A 171 -12.76 -5.75 18.80
CA TYR A 171 -12.46 -7.08 19.33
C TYR A 171 -11.10 -7.58 18.87
N LYS A 172 -10.42 -8.26 19.79
CA LYS A 172 -9.13 -8.90 19.50
C LYS A 172 -9.33 -10.20 18.72
N ARG A 173 -8.90 -10.23 17.46
CA ARG A 173 -8.86 -11.42 16.63
C ARG A 173 -7.48 -12.06 16.69
N ILE A 174 -7.39 -13.32 17.13
CA ILE A 174 -6.12 -14.04 17.32
C ILE A 174 -5.85 -14.92 16.10
N HIS A 175 -4.61 -14.89 15.64
CA HIS A 175 -4.06 -15.77 14.61
C HIS A 175 -3.21 -16.86 15.28
N PRO A 176 -3.66 -18.13 15.32
CA PRO A 176 -3.04 -19.17 16.15
C PRO A 176 -1.67 -19.63 15.63
N HIS A 177 -1.38 -19.48 14.34
CA HIS A 177 -0.20 -20.05 13.68
C HIS A 177 0.99 -19.06 13.57
N LYS A 178 1.21 -18.26 14.58
CA LYS A 178 2.18 -17.16 14.61
C LYS A 178 3.59 -17.54 14.09
N GLU A 179 4.16 -18.63 14.58
CA GLU A 179 5.50 -19.05 14.18
C GLU A 179 5.52 -19.59 12.73
N GLU A 180 4.48 -20.29 12.31
CA GLU A 180 4.33 -20.79 10.94
C GLU A 180 4.17 -19.61 9.96
N ASP A 181 3.38 -18.61 10.32
CA ASP A 181 3.13 -17.41 9.52
C ASP A 181 4.41 -16.57 9.36
N TYR A 182 5.15 -16.37 10.45
CA TYR A 182 6.45 -15.71 10.44
C TYR A 182 7.44 -16.47 9.54
N ASN A 183 7.60 -17.77 9.77
CA ASN A 183 8.52 -18.61 9.00
C ASN A 183 8.13 -18.66 7.51
N PHE A 184 6.83 -18.64 7.21
CA PHE A 184 6.35 -18.56 5.83
C PHE A 184 6.82 -17.27 5.14
N LEU A 185 6.63 -16.10 5.77
CA LEU A 185 7.06 -14.83 5.19
C LEU A 185 8.57 -14.77 5.06
N GLU A 186 9.33 -15.12 6.10
CA GLU A 186 10.79 -15.12 6.09
C GLU A 186 11.37 -16.02 4.99
N LYS A 187 10.79 -17.19 4.79
CA LYS A 187 11.21 -18.13 3.75
C LYS A 187 10.96 -17.61 2.34
N ASN A 188 9.81 -16.96 2.09
CA ASN A 188 9.32 -16.68 0.74
C ASN A 188 9.51 -15.22 0.29
N ILE A 189 9.82 -14.32 1.19
CA ILE A 189 10.12 -12.93 0.86
C ILE A 189 11.60 -12.80 0.46
N GLU A 190 11.86 -12.19 -0.70
CA GLU A 190 13.20 -11.78 -1.14
C GLU A 190 13.53 -10.38 -0.59
N ASN A 191 12.57 -9.47 -0.63
CA ASN A 191 12.71 -8.12 -0.11
C ASN A 191 11.40 -7.65 0.55
N TYR A 192 11.52 -7.08 1.74
CA TYR A 192 10.46 -6.35 2.42
C TYR A 192 10.97 -4.96 2.75
N GLN A 193 10.27 -3.94 2.30
CA GLN A 193 10.65 -2.56 2.55
C GLN A 193 9.44 -1.71 2.90
N GLU A 194 9.41 -1.21 4.13
CA GLU A 194 8.48 -0.17 4.53
C GLU A 194 8.93 1.16 3.94
N MET A 195 7.99 1.90 3.40
CA MET A 195 8.28 3.20 2.80
C MET A 195 8.23 4.29 3.86
N PRO A 196 9.17 5.25 3.81
CA PRO A 196 9.22 6.32 4.80
C PRO A 196 8.02 7.26 4.68
N PRO A 197 7.53 7.84 5.81
CA PRO A 197 6.57 8.93 5.76
C PRO A 197 7.19 10.18 5.12
N ILE A 198 6.38 11.00 4.45
CA ILE A 198 6.87 12.28 3.89
C ILE A 198 7.27 13.21 5.03
N PHE A 199 6.38 13.44 5.97
CA PHE A 199 6.65 14.14 7.23
C PHE A 199 6.40 13.19 8.40
N LYS A 200 7.10 13.41 9.51
CA LYS A 200 6.87 12.64 10.74
C LYS A 200 5.43 12.89 11.22
N PRO A 201 4.61 11.84 11.38
CA PRO A 201 3.29 11.97 11.97
C PRO A 201 3.39 12.36 13.46
N ASP A 202 2.41 13.09 13.96
CA ASP A 202 2.19 13.38 15.38
C ASP A 202 0.91 12.73 15.92
N LEU A 203 0.05 12.31 15.00
CA LEU A 203 -1.15 11.52 15.27
C LEU A 203 -1.20 10.32 14.35
N THR A 204 -1.95 9.31 14.75
CA THR A 204 -2.35 8.21 13.86
C THR A 204 -3.52 8.63 12.98
N ARG A 205 -3.83 7.85 11.94
CA ARG A 205 -4.98 8.07 11.06
C ARG A 205 -6.32 8.14 11.80
N TRP A 206 -6.41 7.54 12.98
CA TRP A 206 -7.62 7.55 13.82
C TRP A 206 -7.64 8.65 14.88
N GLY A 207 -6.62 9.54 14.89
CA GLY A 207 -6.53 10.65 15.83
C GLY A 207 -5.88 10.34 17.17
N ASP A 208 -5.38 9.12 17.35
CA ASP A 208 -4.60 8.77 18.55
C ASP A 208 -3.23 9.45 18.49
N SER A 209 -2.64 9.75 19.66
CA SER A 209 -1.27 10.23 19.74
C SER A 209 -0.29 9.23 19.12
N TRP A 210 0.69 9.74 18.37
CA TRP A 210 1.73 8.91 17.78
C TRP A 210 2.56 8.22 18.88
N ASP A 211 2.70 6.90 18.78
CA ASP A 211 3.60 6.14 19.67
C ASP A 211 5.00 6.07 19.05
N GLU A 212 5.98 6.67 19.72
CA GLU A 212 7.39 6.65 19.28
C GLU A 212 8.00 5.23 19.27
N ASN A 213 7.35 4.26 19.90
CA ASN A 213 7.76 2.85 19.84
C ASN A 213 7.29 2.13 18.57
N TYR A 214 6.47 2.74 17.73
CA TYR A 214 6.16 2.16 16.43
C TYR A 214 7.43 2.13 15.58
N PRO A 215 7.94 0.94 15.19
CA PRO A 215 9.06 0.87 14.26
C PRO A 215 8.68 1.54 12.95
N THR A 216 9.30 2.70 12.66
CA THR A 216 8.95 3.54 11.51
C THR A 216 10.24 4.06 10.87
N PRO A 217 10.37 4.01 9.53
CA PRO A 217 11.49 4.65 8.86
C PRO A 217 11.52 6.17 9.11
N ASP A 218 12.71 6.76 9.07
CA ASP A 218 12.85 8.21 9.19
C ASP A 218 12.07 8.95 8.09
N SER A 219 11.45 10.08 8.45
CA SER A 219 10.69 10.89 7.50
C SER A 219 11.58 11.55 6.44
N LEU A 220 11.05 11.71 5.23
CA LEU A 220 11.77 12.30 4.09
C LEU A 220 12.03 13.79 4.28
N LEU A 221 11.10 14.49 4.91
CA LEU A 221 11.14 15.93 5.13
C LEU A 221 11.10 16.26 6.62
N ARG A 222 11.77 17.36 6.97
CA ARG A 222 11.66 17.99 8.28
C ARG A 222 10.51 19.00 8.28
N GLU A 223 10.01 19.36 9.44
CA GLU A 223 8.96 20.37 9.61
C GLU A 223 9.29 21.70 8.93
N THR A 224 10.55 22.08 8.83
CA THR A 224 10.99 23.30 8.16
C THR A 224 10.53 23.42 6.70
N SER A 225 10.25 22.28 6.05
CA SER A 225 9.75 22.22 4.66
C SER A 225 8.22 22.27 4.54
N LYS A 226 7.49 22.47 5.63
CA LYS A 226 6.01 22.43 5.61
C LYS A 226 5.36 23.48 4.69
N HIS A 227 6.01 24.62 4.51
CA HIS A 227 5.51 25.69 3.64
C HIS A 227 5.74 25.41 2.15
N ASP A 228 6.74 24.57 1.82
CA ASP A 228 7.01 24.15 0.45
C ASP A 228 6.02 23.06 -0.01
N TYR A 229 5.53 22.26 0.95
CA TYR A 229 4.63 21.11 0.71
C TYR A 229 3.41 21.12 1.65
N PRO A 230 2.57 22.18 1.63
CA PRO A 230 1.50 22.35 2.61
C PRO A 230 0.51 21.19 2.64
N VAL A 231 0.12 20.64 1.48
CA VAL A 231 -0.82 19.50 1.41
C VAL A 231 -0.22 18.25 2.05
N PHE A 232 1.08 17.98 1.84
CA PHE A 232 1.73 16.83 2.48
C PHE A 232 1.83 16.99 4.00
N TRP A 233 2.02 18.22 4.46
CA TRP A 233 2.03 18.54 5.88
C TRP A 233 0.66 18.35 6.53
N GLU A 234 -0.40 18.81 5.87
CA GLU A 234 -1.79 18.66 6.35
C GLU A 234 -2.24 17.19 6.41
N GLU A 235 -1.73 16.35 5.50
CA GLU A 235 -2.11 14.95 5.39
C GLU A 235 -1.15 13.99 6.14
N LYS A 236 -0.13 14.46 6.86
CA LYS A 236 0.95 13.63 7.44
C LYS A 236 0.47 12.52 8.39
N PHE A 237 -0.67 12.71 9.05
CA PHE A 237 -1.25 11.73 9.99
C PHE A 237 -1.95 10.55 9.29
N ASP A 238 -2.20 10.63 7.99
CA ASP A 238 -2.76 9.51 7.24
C ASP A 238 -1.72 8.41 6.87
N TYR A 239 -0.55 8.41 7.48
CA TYR A 239 0.50 7.41 7.20
C TYR A 239 0.14 6.01 7.72
N THR A 240 0.32 4.97 6.88
CA THR A 240 -0.12 3.59 7.11
C THR A 240 1.00 2.54 7.08
N TRP A 241 2.26 2.94 7.12
CA TRP A 241 3.44 2.05 6.98
C TRP A 241 3.45 1.25 5.68
N ILE A 242 2.83 1.76 4.62
CA ILE A 242 2.79 1.14 3.29
C ILE A 242 4.12 0.48 2.95
N CYS A 243 4.08 -0.75 2.46
CA CYS A 243 5.29 -1.49 2.17
C CYS A 243 5.28 -2.13 0.78
N TYR A 244 6.50 -2.35 0.28
CA TYR A 244 6.76 -3.18 -0.88
C TYR A 244 7.27 -4.54 -0.45
N ILE A 245 6.75 -5.59 -1.10
CA ILE A 245 7.19 -6.98 -0.92
C ILE A 245 7.58 -7.53 -2.28
N LYS A 246 8.79 -8.08 -2.36
CA LYS A 246 9.21 -8.93 -3.47
C LYS A 246 9.27 -10.38 -3.00
N LEU A 247 8.54 -11.26 -3.65
CA LEU A 247 8.59 -12.71 -3.44
C LEU A 247 9.72 -13.34 -4.26
N LYS A 248 10.24 -14.46 -3.76
CA LYS A 248 11.31 -15.25 -4.40
C LYS A 248 10.87 -15.93 -5.69
#